data_47ba8d69552c72816039d7f6abab6bcd
#
_entry.id   47ba8d69552c72816039d7f6abab6bcd
#
_cell.length_a   1.000
_cell.length_b   1.000
_cell.length_c   1.000
_cell.angle_alpha   90.00
_cell.angle_beta   90.00
_cell.angle_gamma   90.00
#
_symmetry.space_group_name_H-M   'P 1'
#
loop_
_entity.id
_entity.type
_entity.pdbx_description
1 polymer ?
#
loop_
_entity_poly.entity_id
_entity_poly.type
_entity_poly.pdbx_seq_one_letter_code
_entity_poly.pdbx_strand_id
1 'polypeptide(L)'
;MPQRDGMNGNEMELTAGIKVTGAMAAGFDGILTPEALHFVAGLERRFGAERKRLIAARGEFQHRLDSGEKPHFLAKTADIRAGDWKIAAVPKDLHNRRVEITGPVERKMVINALNSGARIFMADFEDSAAPTWDLMINGQINLRDAVRGEIAFTDPNSGKDYVLGDAPATLIVRPRGWH
;
A
#
# COMPACT_ATOMS: atom_id res chain seq x y z
N MET A 1 13.64 -36.57 35.50
CA MET A 1 13.46 -35.11 35.21
C MET A 1 12.85 -35.01 33.85
N PRO A 2 11.59 -34.57 33.70
CA PRO A 2 10.99 -34.34 32.38
C PRO A 2 11.46 -33.00 31.82
N GLN A 3 11.86 -33.02 30.56
CA GLN A 3 12.18 -31.86 29.74
C GLN A 3 10.95 -30.97 29.61
N ARG A 4 11.13 -29.68 29.84
CA ARG A 4 10.13 -28.66 29.57
C ARG A 4 10.18 -28.35 28.07
N ASP A 5 9.18 -28.81 27.34
CA ASP A 5 8.90 -28.34 26.00
C ASP A 5 8.60 -26.85 26.07
N GLY A 6 9.40 -26.08 25.29
CA GLY A 6 9.21 -24.65 25.12
C GLY A 6 7.87 -24.36 24.43
N MET A 7 6.96 -23.76 25.17
CA MET A 7 5.76 -23.17 24.58
C MET A 7 6.19 -22.01 23.66
N ASN A 8 6.07 -22.21 22.36
CA ASN A 8 6.02 -21.14 21.39
C ASN A 8 4.72 -20.36 21.62
N GLY A 9 4.80 -19.31 22.41
CA GLY A 9 3.70 -18.41 22.66
C GLY A 9 3.42 -17.52 21.46
N ASN A 10 2.18 -17.38 21.18
CA ASN A 10 1.39 -16.44 20.43
C ASN A 10 0.78 -16.99 19.14
N GLU A 11 -0.04 -18.02 19.28
CA GLU A 11 -1.15 -18.15 18.32
C GLU A 11 -2.17 -17.05 18.65
N MET A 12 -2.08 -15.94 17.91
CA MET A 12 -3.15 -14.95 17.83
C MET A 12 -4.39 -15.69 17.36
N GLU A 13 -5.51 -15.62 18.10
CA GLU A 13 -6.78 -16.22 17.73
C GLU A 13 -7.27 -15.57 16.42
N LEU A 14 -6.83 -16.14 15.30
CA LEU A 14 -7.07 -15.61 13.98
C LEU A 14 -8.51 -15.94 13.55
N THR A 15 -9.15 -15.02 12.89
CA THR A 15 -10.45 -15.24 12.21
C THR A 15 -10.40 -16.53 11.40
N ALA A 16 -11.41 -17.37 11.51
CA ALA A 16 -11.46 -18.68 10.87
C ALA A 16 -11.01 -18.65 9.39
N GLY A 17 -10.04 -19.50 9.05
CA GLY A 17 -9.49 -19.63 7.70
C GLY A 17 -8.36 -18.64 7.35
N ILE A 18 -7.79 -17.91 8.33
CA ILE A 18 -6.62 -17.05 8.13
C ILE A 18 -5.43 -17.66 8.86
N LYS A 19 -4.27 -17.64 8.22
CA LYS A 19 -2.99 -18.00 8.82
C LYS A 19 -1.92 -16.99 8.40
N VAL A 20 -1.30 -16.33 9.38
CA VAL A 20 -0.10 -15.52 9.15
C VAL A 20 1.11 -16.47 9.20
N THR A 21 1.83 -16.59 8.08
CA THR A 21 3.00 -17.47 7.96
C THR A 21 4.32 -16.69 7.94
N GLY A 22 4.26 -15.36 7.79
CA GLY A 22 5.42 -14.49 7.88
C GLY A 22 5.91 -14.35 9.33
N ALA A 23 7.22 -14.15 9.51
CA ALA A 23 7.80 -13.93 10.82
C ALA A 23 7.24 -12.65 11.47
N MET A 24 6.90 -12.72 12.75
CA MET A 24 6.46 -11.56 13.52
C MET A 24 7.67 -10.79 14.04
N ALA A 25 7.63 -9.47 13.91
CA ALA A 25 8.63 -8.54 14.46
C ALA A 25 7.94 -7.49 15.33
N ALA A 26 8.72 -6.70 16.04
CA ALA A 26 8.22 -5.65 16.94
C ALA A 26 7.30 -4.67 16.19
N GLY A 27 6.09 -4.44 16.70
CA GLY A 27 5.09 -3.54 16.15
C GLY A 27 4.24 -4.10 15.02
N PHE A 28 4.50 -5.33 14.53
CA PHE A 28 3.70 -5.97 13.47
C PHE A 28 2.29 -6.29 13.92
N ASP A 29 2.11 -6.62 15.19
CA ASP A 29 0.81 -6.81 15.85
C ASP A 29 -0.10 -5.58 15.76
N GLY A 30 0.49 -4.38 15.77
CA GLY A 30 -0.23 -3.12 15.60
C GLY A 30 -0.73 -2.84 14.17
N ILE A 31 -0.28 -3.61 13.18
CA ILE A 31 -0.75 -3.57 11.78
C ILE A 31 -1.60 -4.81 11.47
N LEU A 32 -1.12 -5.97 11.88
CA LEU A 32 -1.78 -7.27 11.63
C LEU A 32 -2.81 -7.57 12.74
N THR A 33 -3.66 -6.60 13.04
CA THR A 33 -4.72 -6.79 14.03
C THR A 33 -5.77 -7.79 13.54
N PRO A 34 -6.54 -8.44 14.43
CA PRO A 34 -7.64 -9.34 14.03
C PRO A 34 -8.61 -8.67 13.06
N GLU A 35 -8.94 -7.39 13.28
CA GLU A 35 -9.85 -6.61 12.42
C GLU A 35 -9.26 -6.37 11.03
N ALA A 36 -7.97 -6.00 10.94
CA ALA A 36 -7.28 -5.81 9.67
C ALA A 36 -7.22 -7.12 8.87
N LEU A 37 -6.88 -8.22 9.52
CA LEU A 37 -6.84 -9.54 8.90
C LEU A 37 -8.23 -9.99 8.45
N HIS A 38 -9.27 -9.76 9.26
CA HIS A 38 -10.65 -10.03 8.88
C HIS A 38 -11.08 -9.23 7.65
N PHE A 39 -10.74 -7.93 7.61
CA PHE A 39 -11.01 -7.06 6.47
C PHE A 39 -10.35 -7.57 5.18
N VAL A 40 -9.06 -7.87 5.22
CA VAL A 40 -8.32 -8.40 4.05
C VAL A 40 -8.88 -9.73 3.57
N ALA A 41 -9.19 -10.65 4.49
CA ALA A 41 -9.83 -11.92 4.15
C ALA A 41 -11.24 -11.72 3.56
N GLY A 42 -11.99 -10.75 4.06
CA GLY A 42 -13.29 -10.37 3.51
C GLY A 42 -13.19 -9.88 2.07
N LEU A 43 -12.18 -9.08 1.76
CA LEU A 43 -11.91 -8.64 0.38
C LEU A 43 -11.60 -9.83 -0.54
N GLU A 44 -10.72 -10.74 -0.14
CA GLU A 44 -10.38 -11.93 -0.95
C GLU A 44 -11.61 -12.83 -1.16
N ARG A 45 -12.40 -13.08 -0.11
CA ARG A 45 -13.62 -13.91 -0.22
C ARG A 45 -14.66 -13.28 -1.15
N ARG A 46 -14.79 -11.95 -1.13
CA ARG A 46 -15.75 -11.23 -1.94
C ARG A 46 -15.32 -11.05 -3.39
N PHE A 47 -14.05 -10.74 -3.64
CA PHE A 47 -13.57 -10.29 -4.93
C PHE A 47 -12.56 -11.25 -5.60
N GLY A 48 -12.02 -12.25 -4.89
CA GLY A 48 -10.97 -13.11 -5.41
C GLY A 48 -11.39 -13.88 -6.67
N ALA A 49 -12.62 -14.38 -6.74
CA ALA A 49 -13.14 -15.06 -7.92
C ALA A 49 -13.25 -14.11 -9.12
N GLU A 50 -13.76 -12.90 -8.90
CA GLU A 50 -13.89 -11.88 -9.94
C GLU A 50 -12.52 -11.40 -10.43
N ARG A 51 -11.55 -11.21 -9.54
CA ARG A 51 -10.17 -10.90 -9.90
C ARG A 51 -9.58 -11.96 -10.85
N LYS A 52 -9.72 -13.24 -10.51
CA LYS A 52 -9.24 -14.33 -11.37
C LYS A 52 -9.91 -14.33 -12.74
N ARG A 53 -11.23 -14.08 -12.79
CA ARG A 53 -11.97 -13.95 -14.05
C ARG A 53 -11.45 -12.80 -14.89
N LEU A 54 -11.17 -11.64 -14.28
CA LEU A 54 -10.66 -10.46 -15.00
C LEU A 54 -9.22 -10.67 -15.51
N ILE A 55 -8.37 -11.37 -14.74
CA ILE A 55 -7.03 -11.74 -15.19
C ILE A 55 -7.10 -12.66 -16.42
N ALA A 56 -7.99 -13.67 -16.41
CA ALA A 56 -8.20 -14.52 -17.57
C ALA A 56 -8.72 -13.73 -18.78
N ALA A 57 -9.69 -12.83 -18.58
CA ALA A 57 -10.22 -11.98 -19.64
C ALA A 57 -9.15 -11.06 -20.27
N ARG A 58 -8.12 -10.64 -19.51
CA ARG A 58 -6.97 -9.90 -20.07
C ARG A 58 -6.18 -10.75 -21.08
N GLY A 59 -5.95 -12.02 -20.78
CA GLY A 59 -5.29 -12.94 -21.69
C GLY A 59 -6.10 -13.12 -23.00
N GLU A 60 -7.41 -13.31 -22.89
CA GLU A 60 -8.29 -13.41 -24.05
C GLU A 60 -8.30 -12.12 -24.88
N PHE A 61 -8.30 -10.95 -24.23
CA PHE A 61 -8.23 -9.67 -24.90
C PHE A 61 -6.89 -9.50 -25.61
N GLN A 62 -5.76 -9.91 -25.00
CA GLN A 62 -4.46 -9.86 -25.62
C GLN A 62 -4.42 -10.70 -26.93
N HIS A 63 -4.96 -11.91 -26.90
CA HIS A 63 -5.06 -12.75 -28.12
C HIS A 63 -5.84 -12.07 -29.25
N ARG A 64 -6.91 -11.32 -28.94
CA ARG A 64 -7.65 -10.55 -29.95
C ARG A 64 -6.81 -9.40 -30.52
N LEU A 65 -6.06 -8.68 -29.67
CA LEU A 65 -5.14 -7.64 -30.12
C LEU A 65 -4.04 -8.20 -31.03
N ASP A 66 -3.45 -9.32 -30.67
CA ASP A 66 -2.43 -10.02 -31.46
C ASP A 66 -2.99 -10.49 -32.81
N SER A 67 -4.29 -10.77 -32.90
CA SER A 67 -5.03 -11.11 -34.11
C SER A 67 -5.44 -9.88 -34.96
N GLY A 68 -5.05 -8.68 -34.54
CA GLY A 68 -5.28 -7.42 -35.28
C GLY A 68 -6.51 -6.61 -34.84
N GLU A 69 -7.24 -7.03 -33.80
CA GLU A 69 -8.30 -6.20 -33.22
C GLU A 69 -7.69 -4.90 -32.66
N LYS A 70 -8.37 -3.78 -32.84
CA LYS A 70 -7.95 -2.49 -32.29
C LYS A 70 -8.70 -2.21 -30.98
N PRO A 71 -8.01 -1.60 -29.98
CA PRO A 71 -8.71 -1.17 -28.76
C PRO A 71 -9.77 -0.13 -29.08
N HIS A 72 -10.96 -0.28 -28.47
CA HIS A 72 -12.07 0.65 -28.60
C HIS A 72 -12.65 0.98 -27.25
N PHE A 73 -13.23 2.15 -27.12
CA PHE A 73 -14.08 2.46 -25.97
C PHE A 73 -15.32 1.56 -25.98
N LEU A 74 -15.74 1.13 -24.76
CA LEU A 74 -16.92 0.27 -24.64
C LEU A 74 -18.18 0.99 -25.11
N ALA A 75 -18.93 0.38 -26.03
CA ALA A 75 -20.18 0.95 -26.52
C ALA A 75 -21.18 1.22 -25.37
N LYS A 76 -21.26 0.32 -24.38
CA LYS A 76 -22.15 0.45 -23.21
C LYS A 76 -21.86 1.65 -22.30
N THR A 77 -20.73 2.33 -22.47
CA THR A 77 -20.35 3.53 -21.71
C THR A 77 -20.39 4.80 -22.55
N ALA A 78 -20.98 4.76 -23.76
CA ALA A 78 -21.06 5.91 -24.67
C ALA A 78 -21.81 7.08 -24.02
N ASP A 79 -22.96 6.81 -23.41
CA ASP A 79 -23.77 7.83 -22.74
C ASP A 79 -23.03 8.49 -21.55
N ILE A 80 -22.25 7.71 -20.80
CA ILE A 80 -21.42 8.23 -19.72
C ILE A 80 -20.38 9.21 -20.30
N ARG A 81 -19.69 8.83 -21.39
CA ARG A 81 -18.69 9.70 -22.03
C ARG A 81 -19.30 10.97 -22.63
N ALA A 82 -20.53 10.90 -23.13
CA ALA A 82 -21.25 12.03 -23.70
C ALA A 82 -21.94 12.90 -22.63
N GLY A 83 -22.05 12.42 -21.39
CA GLY A 83 -22.73 13.12 -20.31
C GLY A 83 -21.94 14.32 -19.77
N ASP A 84 -22.65 15.27 -19.18
CA ASP A 84 -22.05 16.45 -18.51
C ASP A 84 -21.72 16.16 -17.04
N TRP A 85 -20.88 15.14 -16.82
CA TRP A 85 -20.39 14.81 -15.48
C TRP A 85 -19.11 15.58 -15.16
N LYS A 86 -18.89 15.84 -13.88
CA LYS A 86 -17.67 16.49 -13.35
C LYS A 86 -17.17 15.71 -12.15
N ILE A 87 -15.85 15.75 -11.96
CA ILE A 87 -15.26 15.22 -10.74
C ILE A 87 -15.63 16.07 -9.52
N ALA A 88 -15.60 15.48 -8.34
CA ALA A 88 -15.69 16.22 -7.08
C ALA A 88 -14.54 17.23 -6.94
N ALA A 89 -14.75 18.24 -6.10
CA ALA A 89 -13.69 19.20 -5.80
C ALA A 89 -12.48 18.49 -5.19
N VAL A 90 -11.29 18.87 -5.66
CA VAL A 90 -10.02 18.34 -5.14
C VAL A 90 -9.76 18.94 -3.75
N PRO A 91 -9.29 18.17 -2.76
CA PRO A 91 -8.85 18.68 -1.46
C PRO A 91 -7.83 19.82 -1.59
N LYS A 92 -7.85 20.78 -0.66
CA LYS A 92 -7.04 22.01 -0.76
C LYS A 92 -5.55 21.75 -0.82
N ASP A 93 -5.05 20.79 -0.09
CA ASP A 93 -3.64 20.36 -0.03
C ASP A 93 -3.15 19.74 -1.36
N LEU A 94 -4.07 19.33 -2.24
CA LEU A 94 -3.78 18.82 -3.57
C LEU A 94 -3.96 19.86 -4.70
N HIS A 95 -4.31 21.14 -4.39
CA HIS A 95 -4.48 22.16 -5.41
C HIS A 95 -3.18 22.53 -6.13
N ASN A 96 -2.04 22.38 -5.45
CA ASN A 96 -0.72 22.64 -6.03
C ASN A 96 0.08 21.32 -6.16
N ARG A 97 0.00 20.68 -7.31
CA ARG A 97 0.66 19.43 -7.62
C ARG A 97 1.80 19.57 -8.64
N ARG A 98 2.41 20.74 -8.75
CA ARG A 98 3.43 21.01 -9.76
C ARG A 98 4.70 20.19 -9.60
N VAL A 99 5.03 19.80 -8.36
CA VAL A 99 6.14 18.90 -8.04
C VAL A 99 5.63 17.79 -7.15
N GLU A 100 5.65 16.58 -7.66
CA GLU A 100 5.29 15.36 -6.99
C GLU A 100 6.47 14.38 -7.12
N ILE A 101 6.90 13.80 -6.00
CA ILE A 101 7.94 12.79 -5.99
C ILE A 101 7.35 11.45 -5.55
N THR A 102 7.90 10.37 -6.08
CA THR A 102 7.56 9.00 -5.72
C THR A 102 8.78 8.35 -5.08
N GLY A 103 8.57 7.59 -4.05
CA GLY A 103 9.65 6.89 -3.36
C GLY A 103 9.18 5.73 -2.50
N PRO A 104 10.14 4.92 -2.04
CA PRO A 104 9.87 3.73 -1.25
C PRO A 104 9.39 4.08 0.17
N VAL A 105 8.96 3.03 0.89
CA VAL A 105 8.32 3.16 2.21
C VAL A 105 9.25 2.90 3.39
N GLU A 106 10.57 2.82 3.17
CA GLU A 106 11.57 2.75 4.23
C GLU A 106 11.58 4.02 5.06
N ARG A 107 11.72 3.87 6.38
CA ARG A 107 11.54 4.93 7.37
C ARG A 107 12.34 6.21 7.07
N LYS A 108 13.64 6.07 6.82
CA LYS A 108 14.52 7.20 6.46
C LYS A 108 14.10 7.85 5.14
N MET A 109 13.72 7.06 4.15
CA MET A 109 13.29 7.58 2.84
C MET A 109 11.99 8.34 2.92
N VAL A 110 11.02 7.87 3.70
CA VAL A 110 9.75 8.58 3.96
C VAL A 110 10.03 9.96 4.57
N ILE A 111 10.88 10.05 5.60
CA ILE A 111 11.22 11.33 6.23
C ILE A 111 11.89 12.28 5.23
N ASN A 112 12.88 11.79 4.46
CA ASN A 112 13.59 12.60 3.48
C ASN A 112 12.65 13.11 2.37
N ALA A 113 11.75 12.25 1.90
CA ALA A 113 10.80 12.60 0.85
C ALA A 113 9.79 13.66 1.33
N LEU A 114 9.25 13.49 2.54
CA LEU A 114 8.35 14.47 3.14
C LEU A 114 9.02 15.83 3.36
N ASN A 115 10.33 15.85 3.66
CA ASN A 115 11.12 17.05 3.87
C ASN A 115 11.77 17.63 2.60
N SER A 116 11.53 17.04 1.43
CA SER A 116 12.24 17.39 0.18
C SER A 116 11.91 18.77 -0.39
N GLY A 117 10.84 19.41 0.08
CA GLY A 117 10.27 20.62 -0.50
C GLY A 117 9.35 20.37 -1.71
N ALA A 118 9.17 19.14 -2.14
CA ALA A 118 8.10 18.77 -3.08
C ALA A 118 6.73 19.07 -2.47
N ARG A 119 5.73 19.31 -3.31
CA ARG A 119 4.37 19.54 -2.83
C ARG A 119 3.67 18.27 -2.42
N ILE A 120 3.97 17.17 -3.12
CA ILE A 120 3.38 15.85 -2.87
C ILE A 120 4.48 14.81 -2.81
N PHE A 121 4.35 13.89 -1.89
CA PHE A 121 5.10 12.64 -1.83
C PHE A 121 4.17 11.45 -1.98
N MET A 122 4.38 10.64 -3.01
CA MET A 122 3.74 9.33 -3.18
C MET A 122 4.60 8.26 -2.52
N ALA A 123 4.15 7.76 -1.39
CA ALA A 123 4.74 6.57 -0.76
C ALA A 123 4.25 5.32 -1.51
N ASP A 124 5.18 4.62 -2.12
CA ASP A 124 4.86 3.64 -3.14
C ASP A 124 5.23 2.21 -2.73
N PHE A 125 4.21 1.43 -2.39
CA PHE A 125 4.36 0.00 -2.11
C PHE A 125 4.43 -0.86 -3.37
N GLU A 126 4.04 -0.33 -4.53
CA GLU A 126 3.90 -1.11 -5.75
C GLU A 126 5.21 -1.21 -6.53
N ASP A 127 5.77 -0.09 -6.98
CA ASP A 127 6.91 -0.10 -7.88
C ASP A 127 8.23 0.33 -7.21
N SER A 128 8.17 1.13 -6.15
CA SER A 128 9.37 1.65 -5.48
C SER A 128 9.81 0.84 -4.26
N ALA A 129 9.03 -0.14 -3.84
CA ALA A 129 9.30 -0.97 -2.66
C ALA A 129 9.44 -2.45 -3.04
N ALA A 130 10.49 -3.10 -2.55
CA ALA A 130 10.62 -4.55 -2.69
C ALA A 130 9.46 -5.27 -1.98
N PRO A 131 8.78 -6.25 -2.61
CA PRO A 131 7.61 -6.90 -2.05
C PRO A 131 7.97 -7.96 -0.99
N THR A 132 8.83 -7.60 -0.05
CA THR A 132 9.19 -8.45 1.08
C THR A 132 8.18 -8.30 2.21
N TRP A 133 7.98 -9.37 2.99
CA TRP A 133 7.10 -9.33 4.15
C TRP A 133 7.44 -8.19 5.11
N ASP A 134 8.71 -8.06 5.47
CA ASP A 134 9.18 -7.05 6.42
C ASP A 134 8.93 -5.63 5.92
N LEU A 135 9.26 -5.34 4.65
CA LEU A 135 9.08 -3.99 4.12
C LEU A 135 7.60 -3.63 3.95
N MET A 136 6.75 -4.60 3.57
CA MET A 136 5.31 -4.36 3.43
C MET A 136 4.65 -4.03 4.78
N ILE A 137 5.07 -4.63 5.88
CA ILE A 137 4.52 -4.34 7.21
C ILE A 137 5.19 -3.12 7.83
N ASN A 138 6.52 -3.03 7.81
CA ASN A 138 7.24 -1.86 8.31
C ASN A 138 6.86 -0.58 7.56
N GLY A 139 6.60 -0.65 6.25
CA GLY A 139 6.12 0.47 5.47
C GLY A 139 4.81 1.03 6.02
N GLN A 140 3.87 0.18 6.41
CA GLN A 140 2.61 0.62 7.02
C GLN A 140 2.83 1.26 8.39
N ILE A 141 3.75 0.71 9.21
CA ILE A 141 4.16 1.33 10.47
C ILE A 141 4.75 2.73 10.20
N ASN A 142 5.66 2.84 9.23
CA ASN A 142 6.30 4.09 8.89
C ASN A 142 5.30 5.16 8.42
N LEU A 143 4.34 4.77 7.59
CA LEU A 143 3.30 5.70 7.13
C LEU A 143 2.31 6.08 8.24
N ARG A 144 1.96 5.15 9.12
CA ARG A 144 1.16 5.46 10.32
C ARG A 144 1.84 6.51 11.18
N ASP A 145 3.13 6.32 11.47
CA ASP A 145 3.92 7.25 12.28
C ASP A 145 4.10 8.60 11.55
N ALA A 146 4.24 8.59 10.22
CA ALA A 146 4.32 9.82 9.42
C ALA A 146 3.02 10.63 9.46
N VAL A 147 1.86 9.98 9.30
CA VAL A 147 0.54 10.64 9.38
C VAL A 147 0.28 11.23 10.77
N ARG A 148 0.82 10.59 11.82
CA ARG A 148 0.72 11.09 13.19
C ARG A 148 1.73 12.19 13.53
N GLY A 149 2.70 12.47 12.65
CA GLY A 149 3.81 13.39 12.92
C GLY A 149 4.85 12.83 13.90
N GLU A 150 4.84 11.52 14.14
CA GLU A 150 5.69 10.85 15.14
C GLU A 150 6.91 10.16 14.51
N ILE A 151 7.01 10.15 13.18
CA ILE A 151 8.08 9.43 12.50
C ILE A 151 9.44 10.08 12.78
N ALA A 152 10.37 9.28 13.31
CA ALA A 152 11.76 9.67 13.53
C ALA A 152 12.67 8.47 13.23
N PHE A 153 13.92 8.76 12.87
CA PHE A 153 14.93 7.73 12.58
C PHE A 153 16.32 8.24 12.95
N THR A 154 17.07 7.50 13.75
CA THR A 154 18.50 7.74 14.00
C THR A 154 19.31 6.75 13.18
N ASP A 155 20.17 7.24 12.30
CA ASP A 155 21.04 6.40 11.47
C ASP A 155 22.08 5.71 12.35
N PRO A 156 22.07 4.38 12.45
CA PRO A 156 22.97 3.65 13.36
C PRO A 156 24.46 3.77 13.01
N ASN A 157 24.79 4.12 11.76
CA ASN A 157 26.17 4.23 11.31
C ASN A 157 26.76 5.62 11.55
N SER A 158 25.94 6.67 11.37
CA SER A 158 26.39 8.07 11.47
C SER A 158 25.92 8.77 12.74
N GLY A 159 24.97 8.21 13.49
CA GLY A 159 24.30 8.86 14.61
C GLY A 159 23.42 10.05 14.23
N LYS A 160 23.19 10.28 12.94
CA LYS A 160 22.38 11.39 12.45
C LYS A 160 20.88 11.12 12.68
N ASP A 161 20.19 12.11 13.26
CA ASP A 161 18.76 12.09 13.44
C ASP A 161 18.01 12.64 12.22
N TYR A 162 16.90 12.01 11.91
CA TYR A 162 15.94 12.39 10.87
C TYR A 162 14.56 12.52 11.51
N VAL A 163 13.94 13.68 11.36
CA VAL A 163 12.60 13.99 11.85
C VAL A 163 11.85 14.79 10.80
N LEU A 164 10.54 14.92 10.91
CA LEU A 164 9.76 15.80 10.03
C LEU A 164 10.06 17.25 10.31
N GLY A 165 10.16 18.04 9.25
CA GLY A 165 10.20 19.50 9.31
C GLY A 165 8.80 20.10 9.49
N ASP A 166 8.75 21.44 9.61
CA ASP A 166 7.50 22.20 9.89
C ASP A 166 6.49 22.19 8.73
N ALA A 167 6.95 21.93 7.50
CA ALA A 167 6.10 21.95 6.30
C ALA A 167 6.36 20.73 5.42
N PRO A 168 5.99 19.52 5.85
CA PRO A 168 6.17 18.31 5.07
C PRO A 168 5.28 18.32 3.82
N ALA A 169 5.70 17.58 2.78
CA ALA A 169 4.89 17.35 1.59
C ALA A 169 3.57 16.67 1.96
N THR A 170 2.52 16.91 1.18
CA THR A 170 1.27 16.14 1.28
C THR A 170 1.55 14.68 0.93
N LEU A 171 1.24 13.77 1.85
CA LEU A 171 1.42 12.34 1.68
C LEU A 171 0.25 11.74 0.90
N ILE A 172 0.56 11.04 -0.19
CA ILE A 172 -0.35 10.10 -0.83
C ILE A 172 0.28 8.71 -0.84
N VAL A 173 -0.54 7.67 -0.91
CA VAL A 173 -0.07 6.28 -0.82
C VAL A 173 -0.54 5.51 -2.03
N ARG A 174 0.37 4.80 -2.69
CA ARG A 174 0.05 3.82 -3.72
C ARG A 174 0.17 2.41 -3.15
N PRO A 175 -0.94 1.75 -2.81
CA PRO A 175 -0.92 0.35 -2.40
C PRO A 175 -0.60 -0.55 -3.60
N ARG A 176 -0.20 -1.78 -3.33
CA ARG A 176 0.02 -2.78 -4.39
C ARG A 176 -1.30 -3.12 -5.08
N GLY A 177 -1.24 -3.18 -6.41
CA GLY A 177 -2.34 -3.69 -7.23
C GLY A 177 -2.57 -5.20 -7.06
N TRP A 178 -3.75 -5.63 -7.42
CA TRP A 178 -4.18 -7.04 -7.35
C TRP A 178 -4.11 -7.76 -8.72
N HIS A 179 -3.25 -7.28 -9.59
CA HIS A 179 -3.03 -7.83 -10.95
C HIS A 179 -1.86 -8.79 -11.03
#